data_bf216ff90c87583e28d203a221f6aca8
#
_entry.id   bf216ff90c87583e28d203a221f6aca8
#
_cell.length_a   1.000
_cell.length_b   1.000
_cell.length_c   1.000
_cell.angle_alpha   90.00
_cell.angle_beta   90.00
_cell.angle_gamma   90.00
#
_symmetry.space_group_name_H-M   'P 1'
#
loop_
_entity.id
_entity.type
_entity.pdbx_description
1 polymer ?
#
loop_
_entity_poly.entity_id
_entity_poly.type
_entity_poly.pdbx_seq_one_letter_code
_entity_poly.pdbx_strand_id
1 'polypeptide(L)'
;LKKASPYYQAETIPDELMSGYKPARGEWVNVVVKSGLLQFVIHHEPATGFVLDQNLNGVMIPGVAHTLKPAMGDVEFYLEYFETKEASN
;
A
#
# COMPACT_ATOMS: atom_id res chain seq x y z
N LEU A 1 -14.01 2.36 -5.88
CA LEU A 1 -13.48 1.19 -5.18
C LEU A 1 -13.84 -0.07 -5.94
N LYS A 2 -12.84 -0.82 -6.33
CA LYS A 2 -13.07 -2.05 -7.06
C LYS A 2 -13.16 -3.25 -6.14
N LYS A 3 -12.26 -3.32 -5.17
CA LYS A 3 -12.29 -4.39 -4.20
C LYS A 3 -11.38 -4.02 -3.03
N ALA A 4 -11.52 -4.76 -1.96
CA ALA A 4 -10.67 -4.57 -0.80
C ALA A 4 -10.00 -5.90 -0.47
N SER A 5 -8.79 -5.82 0.06
CA SER A 5 -8.08 -7.01 0.48
C SER A 5 -8.59 -7.46 1.85
N PRO A 6 -8.25 -8.70 2.26
CA PRO A 6 -8.46 -9.04 3.66
C PRO A 6 -7.57 -8.16 4.53
N TYR A 7 -7.81 -8.23 5.84
CA TYR A 7 -6.94 -7.54 6.77
C TYR A 7 -5.63 -8.30 6.89
N TYR A 8 -4.53 -7.58 6.88
CA TYR A 8 -3.21 -8.16 7.05
C TYR A 8 -2.63 -7.73 8.38
N GLN A 9 -1.81 -8.60 8.95
CA GLN A 9 -1.10 -8.33 10.19
C GLN A 9 0.39 -8.54 9.94
N ALA A 10 1.23 -8.22 10.91
CA ALA A 10 2.67 -8.26 10.71
C ALA A 10 3.13 -9.61 10.15
N GLU A 11 2.51 -10.71 10.60
CA GLU A 11 2.92 -12.05 10.17
C GLU A 11 2.27 -12.51 8.89
N THR A 12 1.28 -11.80 8.39
CA THR A 12 0.51 -12.26 7.23
C THR A 12 0.64 -11.34 6.02
N ILE A 13 1.54 -10.39 6.07
CA ILE A 13 1.76 -9.51 4.92
C ILE A 13 2.31 -10.35 3.77
N PRO A 14 1.67 -10.32 2.58
CA PRO A 14 2.21 -11.07 1.45
C PRO A 14 3.61 -10.61 1.07
N ASP A 15 4.45 -11.55 0.68
CA ASP A 15 5.82 -11.24 0.30
C ASP A 15 5.89 -10.18 -0.78
N GLU A 16 4.97 -10.19 -1.73
CA GLU A 16 5.00 -9.22 -2.82
C GLU A 16 4.83 -7.79 -2.31
N LEU A 17 4.15 -7.60 -1.20
CA LEU A 17 4.01 -6.25 -0.62
C LEU A 17 5.27 -5.83 0.11
N MET A 18 6.02 -6.79 0.63
CA MET A 18 7.25 -6.46 1.37
C MET A 18 8.45 -6.33 0.46
N SER A 19 8.38 -6.89 -0.75
CA SER A 19 9.53 -6.86 -1.67
C SER A 19 9.39 -5.84 -2.78
N GLY A 20 8.26 -5.17 -2.86
CA GLY A 20 8.09 -4.10 -3.84
C GLY A 20 6.94 -4.36 -4.78
N TYR A 21 5.75 -3.94 -4.41
CA TYR A 21 4.56 -4.12 -5.23
C TYR A 21 4.42 -2.94 -6.19
N LYS A 22 4.22 -3.25 -7.47
CA LYS A 22 4.05 -2.23 -8.49
C LYS A 22 2.64 -2.36 -9.06
N PRO A 23 1.73 -1.44 -8.71
CA PRO A 23 0.38 -1.52 -9.27
C PRO A 23 0.40 -1.40 -10.78
N ALA A 24 -0.55 -2.07 -11.42
CA ALA A 24 -0.65 -2.03 -12.87
C ALA A 24 -1.12 -0.66 -13.33
N ARG A 25 -1.00 -0.44 -14.63
CA ARG A 25 -1.46 0.80 -15.22
C ARG A 25 -2.95 1.00 -14.91
N GLY A 26 -3.28 2.17 -14.43
CA GLY A 26 -4.67 2.48 -14.08
C GLY A 26 -5.11 1.96 -12.73
N GLU A 27 -4.25 1.22 -12.03
CA GLU A 27 -4.62 0.67 -10.73
C GLU A 27 -4.03 1.55 -9.63
N TRP A 28 -4.89 1.97 -8.72
CA TRP A 28 -4.48 2.74 -7.54
C TRP A 28 -4.81 1.92 -6.31
N VAL A 29 -3.97 1.98 -5.32
CA VAL A 29 -4.17 1.21 -4.10
C VAL A 29 -4.09 2.14 -2.91
N ASN A 30 -5.14 2.15 -2.11
CA ASN A 30 -5.17 2.92 -0.89
C ASN A 30 -4.82 2.00 0.27
N VAL A 31 -3.86 2.39 1.08
CA VAL A 31 -3.39 1.59 2.21
C VAL A 31 -4.01 2.17 3.47
N VAL A 32 -4.86 1.37 4.12
CA VAL A 32 -5.60 1.84 5.30
C VAL A 32 -5.12 1.08 6.52
N VAL A 33 -4.53 1.79 7.48
CA VAL A 33 -4.03 1.17 8.71
C VAL A 33 -5.12 1.27 9.76
N LYS A 34 -5.45 0.12 10.36
CA LYS A 34 -6.45 0.07 11.41
C LYS A 34 -5.84 0.24 12.79
N SER A 35 -4.63 -0.30 12.98
CA SER A 35 -3.93 -0.17 14.24
C SER A 35 -2.45 -0.37 14.01
N GLY A 36 -1.64 0.20 14.89
CA GLY A 36 -0.20 0.07 14.81
C GLY A 36 0.42 1.01 13.79
N LEU A 37 1.66 0.74 13.44
CA LEU A 37 2.43 1.57 12.52
C LEU A 37 2.93 0.71 11.37
N LEU A 38 2.81 1.26 10.16
CA LEU A 38 3.21 0.56 8.95
C LEU A 38 4.21 1.42 8.19
N GLN A 39 5.35 0.85 7.87
CA GLN A 39 6.35 1.55 7.06
C GLN A 39 5.98 1.43 5.59
N PHE A 40 5.93 2.55 4.91
CA PHE A 40 5.50 2.65 3.53
C PHE A 40 6.60 3.35 2.74
N VAL A 41 7.20 2.66 1.77
CA VAL A 41 8.29 3.22 0.98
C VAL A 41 7.87 3.27 -0.48
N ILE A 42 8.01 4.42 -1.09
CA ILE A 42 7.77 4.62 -2.51
C ILE A 42 9.13 4.61 -3.20
N HIS A 43 9.33 3.65 -4.10
CA HIS A 43 10.62 3.47 -4.76
C HIS A 43 10.66 4.24 -6.06
N HIS A 44 10.86 5.54 -5.95
CA HIS A 44 11.14 6.37 -7.11
C HIS A 44 12.41 7.14 -6.78
N GLU A 45 12.80 8.06 -7.61
CA GLU A 45 14.08 8.77 -7.46
C GLU A 45 13.84 10.13 -6.87
N PRO A 46 14.24 10.40 -5.63
CA PRO A 46 14.78 9.45 -4.67
C PRO A 46 13.65 8.67 -3.98
N ALA A 47 13.99 7.54 -3.40
CA ALA A 47 13.02 6.77 -2.64
C ALA A 47 12.56 7.56 -1.43
N THR A 48 11.26 7.47 -1.13
CA THR A 48 10.66 8.24 -0.03
C THR A 48 9.92 7.30 0.90
N GLY A 49 10.15 7.43 2.20
CA GLY A 49 9.52 6.58 3.19
C GLY A 49 8.60 7.36 4.10
N PHE A 50 7.53 6.70 4.52
CA PHE A 50 6.54 7.26 5.45
C PHE A 50 6.20 6.21 6.49
N VAL A 51 5.71 6.68 7.63
CA VAL A 51 5.12 5.79 8.62
C VAL A 51 3.64 6.10 8.64
N LEU A 52 2.84 5.09 8.30
CA LEU A 52 1.39 5.24 8.24
C LEU A 52 0.77 4.77 9.55
N ASP A 53 -0.32 5.41 9.94
CA ASP A 53 -1.09 4.99 11.10
C ASP A 53 -2.57 5.16 10.78
N GLN A 54 -3.43 4.97 11.77
CA GLN A 54 -4.87 5.02 11.50
C GLN A 54 -5.35 6.41 11.09
N ASN A 55 -4.52 7.42 11.21
CA ASN A 55 -4.86 8.78 10.80
C ASN A 55 -4.18 9.21 9.51
N LEU A 56 -3.36 8.35 8.92
CA LEU A 56 -2.61 8.69 7.72
C LEU A 56 -2.57 7.50 6.79
N ASN A 57 -3.35 7.55 5.72
CA ASN A 57 -3.36 6.51 4.70
C ASN A 57 -2.23 6.73 3.71
N GLY A 58 -1.82 5.63 3.05
CA GLY A 58 -0.89 5.72 1.95
C GLY A 58 -1.59 5.44 0.64
N VAL A 59 -1.03 5.92 -0.45
CA VAL A 59 -1.57 5.66 -1.79
C VAL A 59 -0.45 5.13 -2.66
N MET A 60 -0.66 3.94 -3.23
CA MET A 60 0.27 3.39 -4.21
C MET A 60 -0.16 3.84 -5.59
N ILE A 61 0.78 4.41 -6.33
CA ILE A 61 0.49 4.94 -7.65
C ILE A 61 0.87 3.92 -8.71
N PRO A 62 0.18 3.93 -9.86
CA PRO A 62 0.48 2.96 -10.92
C PRO A 62 1.90 3.09 -11.42
N GLY A 63 2.52 1.95 -11.71
CA GLY A 63 3.82 1.92 -12.37
C GLY A 63 5.01 2.19 -11.47
N VAL A 64 4.79 2.36 -10.16
CA VAL A 64 5.88 2.62 -9.22
C VAL A 64 5.86 1.52 -8.15
N ALA A 65 7.02 1.01 -7.79
CA ALA A 65 7.10 -0.02 -6.76
C ALA A 65 6.96 0.60 -5.38
N HIS A 66 6.27 -0.12 -4.50
CA HIS A 66 6.05 0.32 -3.12
C HIS A 66 6.30 -0.85 -2.19
N THR A 67 6.81 -0.57 -1.00
CA THR A 67 7.09 -1.60 0.00
C THR A 67 6.30 -1.30 1.26
N LEU A 68 5.70 -2.34 1.86
CA LEU A 68 4.98 -2.25 3.11
C LEU A 68 5.63 -3.20 4.10
N LYS A 69 5.97 -2.70 5.28
CA LYS A 69 6.58 -3.51 6.35
C LYS A 69 6.06 -3.03 7.69
N PRO A 70 6.01 -3.91 8.69
CA PRO A 70 5.70 -3.43 10.04
C PRO A 70 6.78 -2.44 10.46
N ALA A 71 6.36 -1.31 11.00
CA ALA A 71 7.33 -0.33 11.48
C ALA A 71 7.77 -0.64 12.89
N MET A 72 6.85 -1.12 13.71
CA MET A 72 7.16 -1.42 15.10
C MET A 72 6.06 -2.33 15.65
N GLY A 73 6.45 -3.57 16.00
CA GLY A 73 5.50 -4.49 16.61
C GLY A 73 4.31 -4.83 15.72
N ASP A 74 3.16 -4.97 16.34
CA ASP A 74 1.96 -5.40 15.64
C ASP A 74 1.38 -4.27 14.81
N VAL A 75 0.80 -4.65 13.66
CA VAL A 75 0.10 -3.71 12.80
C VAL A 75 -1.06 -4.47 12.17
N GLU A 76 -2.14 -3.76 11.92
CA GLU A 76 -3.26 -4.31 11.17
C GLU A 76 -3.67 -3.30 10.11
N PHE A 77 -3.75 -3.76 8.86
CA PHE A 77 -4.10 -2.87 7.76
C PHE A 77 -4.77 -3.66 6.65
N TYR A 78 -5.37 -2.95 5.70
CA TYR A 78 -5.91 -3.57 4.50
C TYR A 78 -5.72 -2.63 3.33
N LEU A 79 -5.94 -3.15 2.12
CA LEU A 79 -5.78 -2.39 0.90
C LEU A 79 -7.13 -2.21 0.22
N GLU A 80 -7.33 -1.06 -0.38
CA GLU A 80 -8.49 -0.79 -1.22
C GLU A 80 -7.99 -0.55 -2.62
N TYR A 81 -8.52 -1.31 -3.57
CA TYR A 81 -8.09 -1.22 -4.97
C TYR A 81 -9.07 -0.39 -5.75
N PHE A 82 -8.54 0.57 -6.50
CA PHE A 82 -9.34 1.44 -7.35
C PHE A 82 -8.84 1.30 -8.77
N GLU A 83 -9.72 1.43 -9.71
CA GLU A 83 -9.34 1.37 -11.10
C GLU A 83 -9.78 2.66 -11.76
N THR A 84 -8.83 3.32 -12.43
CA THR A 84 -9.12 4.54 -13.16
C THR A 84 -9.52 4.17 -14.58
N LYS A 85 -10.68 4.61 -15.01
CA LYS A 85 -11.05 4.42 -16.40
C LYS A 85 -10.26 5.39 -17.24
N GLU A 86 -9.53 4.86 -18.19
CA GLU A 86 -8.85 5.70 -19.15
C GLU A 86 -9.90 6.43 -19.94
N ALA A 87 -9.70 7.69 -19.97
CA ALA A 87 -10.56 8.42 -20.86
C ALA A 87 -10.20 8.04 -22.26
N SER A 88 -10.50 7.35 -22.83
CA SER A 88 -10.05 6.94 -23.98
C SER A 88 -10.38 6.89 -24.94
N ASN A 89 -10.19 6.83 -24.34
CA ASN A 89 -10.34 6.56 -24.72
C ASN A 89 -10.77 6.52 -24.96
#